data_7a7cf64473fc48d85d3e160447d60590
#
_entry.id   7a7cf64473fc48d85d3e160447d60590
#
_cell.length_a   1.000
_cell.length_b   1.000
_cell.length_c   1.000
_cell.angle_alpha   90.00
_cell.angle_beta   90.00
_cell.angle_gamma   90.00
#
_symmetry.space_group_name_H-M   'P 1'
#
loop_
_entity.id
_entity.type
_entity.pdbx_description
1 polymer ?
#
loop_
_entity_poly.entity_id
_entity_poly.type
_entity_poly.pdbx_seq_one_letter_code
_entity_poly.pdbx_strand_id
1 'polypeptide(L)'
;MNYIEFKHLILNAKYHTKYEAIINLKNNEVFAYEALSKFEIDSNLISTEEIFRKLHHNNKLFFELEKRNKILQVKNFPLKNKLFLNFDADIFVTYEQQNYWEKFLITNKDNIVVEITENGSDDESSANTMRDFSHWLTSKGIDTALDDFGQDGSMFSFYMMNKSKYIKIDKSFLYQIKKNKNYIFYLKGLLKTIKENGQKSIIEGVETKDDYALVNALECDFVQGYYFDDLQIIV
;
A
#
# COMPACT_ATOMS: atom_id res chain seq x y z
N MET A 1 10.25 1.67 23.69
CA MET A 1 9.74 3.06 23.75
C MET A 1 8.48 3.06 24.61
N ASN A 2 8.40 3.92 25.62
CA ASN A 2 7.21 4.03 26.48
C ASN A 2 6.19 5.02 25.89
N TYR A 3 5.00 5.14 26.52
CA TYR A 3 3.93 6.03 26.05
C TYR A 3 4.35 7.49 25.89
N ILE A 4 5.17 8.01 26.80
CA ILE A 4 5.65 9.40 26.77
C ILE A 4 6.60 9.61 25.60
N GLU A 5 7.48 8.67 25.34
CA GLU A 5 8.39 8.68 24.20
C GLU A 5 7.64 8.64 22.87
N PHE A 6 6.59 7.81 22.75
CA PHE A 6 5.74 7.77 21.56
C PHE A 6 4.96 9.06 21.35
N LYS A 7 4.38 9.62 22.42
CA LYS A 7 3.69 10.91 22.32
C LYS A 7 4.65 12.02 21.88
N HIS A 8 5.87 12.00 22.39
CA HIS A 8 6.92 12.93 21.99
C HIS A 8 7.29 12.75 20.52
N LEU A 9 7.42 11.51 20.05
CA LEU A 9 7.66 11.16 18.64
C LEU A 9 6.55 11.74 17.74
N ILE A 10 5.27 11.47 18.04
CA ILE A 10 4.16 11.95 17.23
C ILE A 10 4.13 13.48 17.14
N LEU A 11 4.47 14.18 18.24
CA LEU A 11 4.42 15.63 18.31
C LEU A 11 5.62 16.31 17.65
N ASN A 12 6.81 15.72 17.74
CA ASN A 12 8.09 16.36 17.40
C ASN A 12 8.78 15.76 16.18
N ALA A 13 8.36 14.59 15.70
CA ALA A 13 8.90 14.04 14.48
C ALA A 13 8.58 14.96 13.30
N LYS A 14 9.57 15.12 12.40
CA LYS A 14 9.30 15.60 11.05
C LYS A 14 8.74 14.45 10.23
N TYR A 15 7.69 14.73 9.52
CA TYR A 15 7.01 13.79 8.64
C TYR A 15 7.41 14.12 7.21
N HIS A 16 8.06 13.17 6.58
CA HIS A 16 8.39 13.23 5.17
C HIS A 16 7.60 12.17 4.41
N THR A 17 7.38 12.40 3.14
CA THR A 17 6.75 11.43 2.25
C THR A 17 7.63 11.20 1.02
N LYS A 18 7.94 9.93 0.75
CA LYS A 18 8.44 9.49 -0.56
C LYS A 18 7.22 9.08 -1.39
N TYR A 19 7.01 9.71 -2.52
CA TYR A 19 6.01 9.29 -3.50
C TYR A 19 6.70 8.45 -4.56
N GLU A 20 6.40 7.17 -4.60
CA GLU A 20 6.98 6.21 -5.53
C GLU A 20 6.08 6.04 -6.74
N ALA A 21 6.64 6.17 -7.94
CA ALA A 21 5.85 6.17 -9.17
C ALA A 21 5.34 4.77 -9.54
N ILE A 22 4.07 4.70 -9.93
CA ILE A 22 3.42 3.52 -10.53
C ILE A 22 3.24 3.82 -12.02
N ILE A 23 3.87 3.00 -12.86
CA ILE A 23 4.00 3.23 -14.29
C ILE A 23 3.00 2.39 -15.08
N ASN A 24 2.30 2.99 -16.01
CA ASN A 24 1.44 2.29 -16.96
C ASN A 24 2.29 1.70 -18.09
N LEU A 25 2.30 0.37 -18.23
CA LEU A 25 3.11 -0.34 -19.24
C LEU A 25 2.63 -0.11 -20.68
N LYS A 26 1.40 0.33 -20.92
CA LYS A 26 0.90 0.55 -22.28
C LYS A 26 1.46 1.79 -22.94
N ASN A 27 1.69 2.86 -22.16
CA ASN A 27 2.15 4.15 -22.67
C ASN A 27 3.45 4.65 -22.01
N ASN A 28 3.97 3.91 -21.01
CA ASN A 28 5.15 4.27 -20.21
C ASN A 28 5.01 5.61 -19.46
N GLU A 29 3.80 6.02 -19.13
CA GLU A 29 3.54 7.23 -18.35
C GLU A 29 3.27 6.90 -16.89
N VAL A 30 3.51 7.88 -16.02
CA VAL A 30 3.16 7.76 -14.61
C VAL A 30 1.64 7.76 -14.46
N PHE A 31 1.10 6.64 -14.01
CA PHE A 31 -0.32 6.47 -13.72
C PHE A 31 -0.69 7.06 -12.35
N ALA A 32 0.08 6.73 -11.32
CA ALA A 32 -0.19 7.06 -9.93
C ALA A 32 1.12 7.13 -9.13
N TYR A 33 0.99 7.46 -7.86
CA TYR A 33 2.08 7.37 -6.90
C TYR A 33 1.62 6.66 -5.64
N GLU A 34 2.51 5.89 -5.02
CA GLU A 34 2.34 5.38 -3.67
C GLU A 34 3.02 6.31 -2.67
N ALA A 35 2.32 6.66 -1.58
CA ALA A 35 2.84 7.53 -0.53
C ALA A 35 3.46 6.72 0.61
N LEU A 36 4.77 6.69 0.66
CA LEU A 36 5.56 5.99 1.67
C LEU A 36 6.02 6.96 2.77
N SER A 37 5.66 6.65 4.00
CA SER A 37 5.98 7.47 5.17
C SER A 37 7.46 7.41 5.52
N LYS A 38 7.99 8.54 5.95
CA LYS A 38 9.34 8.68 6.52
C LYS A 38 9.26 9.57 7.76
N PHE A 39 9.91 9.17 8.84
CA PHE A 39 9.92 9.93 10.09
C PHE A 39 11.36 10.29 10.47
N GLU A 40 11.57 11.53 10.92
CA GLU A 40 12.86 12.02 11.37
C GLU A 40 12.72 12.64 12.75
N ILE A 41 13.59 12.25 13.69
CA ILE A 41 13.74 12.86 15.01
C ILE A 41 15.23 13.18 15.21
N ASP A 42 15.55 14.39 15.63
CA ASP A 42 16.91 14.85 15.90
C ASP A 42 17.86 14.54 14.74
N SER A 43 17.38 14.78 13.50
CA SER A 43 18.12 14.50 12.25
C SER A 43 18.41 13.02 11.96
N ASN A 44 17.77 12.10 12.68
CA ASN A 44 17.87 10.66 12.43
C ASN A 44 16.57 10.14 11.82
N LEU A 45 16.71 9.43 10.69
CA LEU A 45 15.57 8.70 10.12
C LEU A 45 15.23 7.50 11.01
N ILE A 46 13.93 7.33 11.28
CA ILE A 46 13.42 6.23 12.10
C ILE A 46 12.69 5.25 11.18
N SER A 47 12.88 3.95 11.44
CA SER A 47 12.19 2.90 10.71
C SER A 47 10.68 3.02 10.89
N THR A 48 9.97 3.21 9.78
CA THR A 48 8.50 3.27 9.74
C THR A 48 7.89 1.96 10.23
N GLU A 49 8.45 0.83 9.80
CA GLU A 49 8.03 -0.51 10.24
C GLU A 49 8.16 -0.68 11.75
N GLU A 50 9.28 -0.23 12.35
CA GLU A 50 9.49 -0.31 13.80
C GLU A 50 8.47 0.55 14.55
N ILE A 51 8.15 1.74 14.06
CA ILE A 51 7.15 2.63 14.66
C ILE A 51 5.78 1.95 14.63
N PHE A 52 5.36 1.47 13.46
CA PHE A 52 4.04 0.85 13.28
C PHE A 52 3.90 -0.40 14.14
N ARG A 53 4.86 -1.32 14.10
CA ARG A 53 4.88 -2.52 14.94
C ARG A 53 4.74 -2.21 16.43
N LYS A 54 5.35 -1.15 16.93
CA LYS A 54 5.23 -0.73 18.33
C LYS A 54 3.89 -0.08 18.64
N LEU A 55 3.26 0.58 17.66
CA LEU A 55 1.99 1.29 17.83
C LEU A 55 0.76 0.39 17.74
N HIS A 56 0.83 -0.78 17.11
CA HIS A 56 -0.27 -1.76 17.10
C HIS A 56 -0.84 -2.06 18.49
N HIS A 57 -0.01 -1.99 19.54
CA HIS A 57 -0.47 -2.16 20.93
C HIS A 57 -1.09 -0.90 21.54
N ASN A 58 -1.16 0.22 20.79
CA ASN A 58 -1.72 1.49 21.27
C ASN A 58 -2.55 2.18 20.18
N ASN A 59 -3.72 1.63 19.93
CA ASN A 59 -4.64 2.06 18.89
C ASN A 59 -4.88 3.60 18.86
N LYS A 60 -5.00 4.25 20.03
CA LYS A 60 -5.23 5.70 20.10
C LYS A 60 -4.04 6.50 19.56
N LEU A 61 -2.82 6.14 19.94
CA LEU A 61 -1.61 6.82 19.43
C LEU A 61 -1.37 6.51 17.97
N PHE A 62 -1.62 5.27 17.55
CA PHE A 62 -1.51 4.88 16.18
C PHE A 62 -2.47 5.67 15.27
N PHE A 63 -3.73 5.81 15.71
CA PHE A 63 -4.70 6.64 15.00
C PHE A 63 -4.25 8.10 14.86
N GLU A 64 -3.74 8.73 15.94
CA GLU A 64 -3.27 10.12 15.88
C GLU A 64 -2.05 10.30 14.97
N LEU A 65 -1.12 9.34 14.95
CA LEU A 65 0.01 9.35 14.03
C LEU A 65 -0.47 9.23 12.58
N GLU A 66 -1.29 8.23 12.28
CA GLU A 66 -1.79 7.96 10.94
C GLU A 66 -2.68 9.10 10.41
N LYS A 67 -3.50 9.67 11.26
CA LYS A 67 -4.31 10.85 10.91
C LYS A 67 -3.43 12.01 10.42
N ARG A 68 -2.38 12.35 11.18
CA ARG A 68 -1.44 13.41 10.81
C ARG A 68 -0.69 13.04 9.52
N ASN A 69 -0.22 11.80 9.43
CA ASN A 69 0.51 11.28 8.29
C ASN A 69 -0.29 11.37 6.99
N LYS A 70 -1.52 10.83 6.97
CA LYS A 70 -2.39 10.85 5.79
C LYS A 70 -2.79 12.27 5.35
N ILE A 71 -3.04 13.17 6.31
CA ILE A 71 -3.29 14.58 5.99
C ILE A 71 -2.09 15.18 5.24
N LEU A 72 -0.87 14.95 5.73
CA LEU A 72 0.35 15.50 5.11
C LEU A 72 0.63 14.86 3.76
N GLN A 73 0.47 13.53 3.63
CA GLN A 73 0.62 12.81 2.37
C GLN A 73 -0.29 13.36 1.28
N VAL A 74 -1.56 13.62 1.57
CA VAL A 74 -2.50 14.19 0.58
C VAL A 74 -2.22 15.67 0.33
N LYS A 75 -1.98 16.46 1.39
CA LYS A 75 -1.77 17.91 1.27
C LYS A 75 -0.49 18.28 0.51
N ASN A 76 0.58 17.52 0.72
CA ASN A 76 1.90 17.82 0.15
C ASN A 76 2.10 17.15 -1.21
N PHE A 77 1.16 16.34 -1.68
CA PHE A 77 1.26 15.71 -3.00
C PHE A 77 1.15 16.77 -4.11
N PRO A 78 2.20 16.97 -4.93
CA PRO A 78 2.27 18.14 -5.82
C PRO A 78 1.56 17.94 -7.17
N LEU A 79 1.04 16.73 -7.44
CA LEU A 79 0.51 16.32 -8.74
C LEU A 79 -0.99 16.04 -8.69
N LYS A 80 -1.59 15.80 -9.87
CA LYS A 80 -3.01 15.43 -10.01
C LYS A 80 -3.24 13.94 -10.28
N ASN A 81 -2.18 13.14 -10.24
CA ASN A 81 -2.26 11.69 -10.40
C ASN A 81 -3.02 11.06 -9.22
N LYS A 82 -3.48 9.82 -9.38
CA LYS A 82 -3.98 9.04 -8.24
C LYS A 82 -2.88 8.82 -7.21
N LEU A 83 -3.29 8.82 -5.95
CA LEU A 83 -2.40 8.60 -4.81
C LEU A 83 -2.81 7.34 -4.07
N PHE A 84 -1.92 6.36 -4.00
CA PHE A 84 -2.08 5.15 -3.22
C PHE A 84 -1.63 5.40 -1.79
N LEU A 85 -2.47 5.05 -0.83
CA LEU A 85 -2.26 5.30 0.59
C LEU A 85 -2.42 4.00 1.39
N ASN A 86 -1.37 3.60 2.07
CA ASN A 86 -1.38 2.46 2.99
C ASN A 86 -2.29 2.73 4.19
N PHE A 87 -3.23 1.85 4.47
CA PHE A 87 -4.10 1.91 5.64
C PHE A 87 -4.05 0.61 6.42
N ASP A 88 -3.85 0.76 7.73
CA ASP A 88 -3.95 -0.35 8.67
C ASP A 88 -5.36 -0.41 9.25
N ALA A 89 -5.96 -1.60 9.28
CA ALA A 89 -7.32 -1.77 9.79
C ALA A 89 -7.46 -1.43 11.29
N ASP A 90 -6.37 -1.49 12.05
CA ASP A 90 -6.36 -1.17 13.49
C ASP A 90 -6.70 0.29 13.80
N ILE A 91 -6.57 1.18 12.82
CA ILE A 91 -6.97 2.59 12.98
C ILE A 91 -8.45 2.85 12.64
N PHE A 92 -9.23 1.80 12.38
CA PHE A 92 -10.65 1.87 11.98
C PHE A 92 -11.59 1.15 12.97
N VAL A 93 -11.16 0.88 14.18
CA VAL A 93 -11.86 0.02 15.15
C VAL A 93 -13.00 0.76 15.87
N THR A 94 -12.80 2.01 16.29
CA THR A 94 -13.79 2.78 17.06
C THR A 94 -14.71 3.60 16.16
N TYR A 95 -15.93 3.89 16.65
CA TYR A 95 -16.87 4.75 15.95
C TYR A 95 -16.30 6.15 15.62
N GLU A 96 -15.49 6.71 16.52
CA GLU A 96 -14.81 7.99 16.29
C GLU A 96 -13.82 7.90 15.13
N GLN A 97 -13.01 6.83 15.08
CA GLN A 97 -12.07 6.57 14.00
C GLN A 97 -12.80 6.37 12.68
N GLN A 98 -13.86 5.58 12.67
CA GLN A 98 -14.69 5.33 11.48
C GLN A 98 -15.28 6.62 10.92
N ASN A 99 -15.86 7.46 11.76
CA ASN A 99 -16.41 8.75 11.36
C ASN A 99 -15.36 9.71 10.80
N TYR A 100 -14.17 9.72 11.39
CA TYR A 100 -13.06 10.52 10.90
C TYR A 100 -12.61 10.07 9.53
N TRP A 101 -12.33 8.78 9.38
CA TRP A 101 -11.86 8.22 8.11
C TRP A 101 -12.93 8.28 7.02
N GLU A 102 -14.20 8.13 7.37
CA GLU A 102 -15.28 8.31 6.39
C GLU A 102 -15.22 9.70 5.75
N LYS A 103 -15.13 10.75 6.55
CA LYS A 103 -15.03 12.12 6.04
C LYS A 103 -13.78 12.32 5.20
N PHE A 104 -12.63 11.87 5.69
CA PHE A 104 -11.35 12.00 4.98
C PHE A 104 -11.37 11.28 3.63
N LEU A 105 -11.77 10.01 3.63
CA LEU A 105 -11.76 9.17 2.45
C LEU A 105 -12.80 9.60 1.41
N ILE A 106 -14.02 9.93 1.83
CA ILE A 106 -15.06 10.43 0.90
C ILE A 106 -14.64 11.76 0.26
N THR A 107 -14.03 12.66 1.01
CA THR A 107 -13.55 13.94 0.48
C THR A 107 -12.47 13.76 -0.61
N ASN A 108 -11.67 12.71 -0.51
CA ASN A 108 -10.53 12.48 -1.40
C ASN A 108 -10.73 11.31 -2.38
N LYS A 109 -11.88 10.63 -2.38
CA LYS A 109 -12.09 9.34 -3.05
C LYS A 109 -11.76 9.30 -4.55
N ASP A 110 -11.90 10.41 -5.24
CA ASP A 110 -11.65 10.46 -6.69
C ASP A 110 -10.15 10.45 -7.02
N ASN A 111 -9.31 10.82 -6.04
CA ASN A 111 -7.87 10.97 -6.20
C ASN A 111 -7.05 9.94 -5.43
N ILE A 112 -7.66 9.18 -4.52
CA ILE A 112 -6.94 8.20 -3.69
C ILE A 112 -7.35 6.76 -4.03
N VAL A 113 -6.43 5.85 -3.74
CA VAL A 113 -6.64 4.41 -3.64
C VAL A 113 -6.18 3.98 -2.25
N VAL A 114 -6.99 3.23 -1.53
CA VAL A 114 -6.64 2.69 -0.21
C VAL A 114 -5.95 1.35 -0.39
N GLU A 115 -4.70 1.24 0.04
CA GLU A 115 -3.94 -0.01 0.08
C GLU A 115 -4.22 -0.74 1.38
N ILE A 116 -4.49 -2.03 1.27
CA ILE A 116 -4.78 -2.94 2.39
C ILE A 116 -3.84 -4.13 2.22
N THR A 117 -3.03 -4.40 3.23
CA THR A 117 -2.15 -5.56 3.22
C THR A 117 -2.91 -6.86 3.49
N GLU A 118 -2.46 -7.97 2.89
CA GLU A 118 -3.02 -9.30 3.16
C GLU A 118 -2.62 -9.82 4.55
N ASN A 119 -1.51 -9.32 5.07
CA ASN A 119 -0.97 -9.65 6.39
C ASN A 119 -1.64 -8.83 7.49
N GLY A 120 -2.90 -9.15 7.81
CA GLY A 120 -3.45 -8.83 9.13
C GLY A 120 -2.66 -9.61 10.18
N SER A 121 -2.47 -9.03 11.38
CA SER A 121 -1.78 -9.69 12.49
C SER A 121 -2.22 -11.15 12.67
N ASP A 122 -1.36 -11.93 13.31
CA ASP A 122 -1.42 -13.40 13.47
C ASP A 122 -2.68 -13.96 14.17
N ASP A 123 -3.76 -13.18 14.32
CA ASP A 123 -4.97 -13.61 14.99
C ASP A 123 -6.27 -13.41 14.17
N GLU A 124 -7.27 -14.21 14.47
CA GLU A 124 -8.59 -14.21 13.83
C GLU A 124 -9.32 -12.85 13.96
N SER A 125 -9.07 -12.10 15.04
CA SER A 125 -9.68 -10.79 15.30
C SER A 125 -9.22 -9.77 14.27
N SER A 126 -7.94 -9.71 13.97
CA SER A 126 -7.36 -8.79 12.99
C SER A 126 -7.78 -9.12 11.57
N ALA A 127 -7.86 -10.41 11.23
CA ALA A 127 -8.38 -10.84 9.93
C ALA A 127 -9.85 -10.42 9.73
N ASN A 128 -10.66 -10.48 10.79
CA ASN A 128 -12.04 -9.99 10.76
C ASN A 128 -12.12 -8.47 10.61
N THR A 129 -11.31 -7.72 11.36
CA THR A 129 -11.24 -6.26 11.26
C THR A 129 -10.84 -5.81 9.85
N MET A 130 -9.85 -6.46 9.26
CA MET A 130 -9.40 -6.21 7.88
C MET A 130 -10.52 -6.46 6.87
N ARG A 131 -11.24 -7.56 7.02
CA ARG A 131 -12.38 -7.92 6.16
C ARG A 131 -13.51 -6.90 6.25
N ASP A 132 -13.85 -6.48 7.48
CA ASP A 132 -14.90 -5.49 7.72
C ASP A 132 -14.52 -4.13 7.15
N PHE A 133 -13.26 -3.72 7.30
CA PHE A 133 -12.72 -2.51 6.71
C PHE A 133 -12.78 -2.55 5.17
N SER A 134 -12.33 -3.63 4.55
CA SER A 134 -12.39 -3.82 3.10
C SER A 134 -13.84 -3.77 2.57
N HIS A 135 -14.78 -4.41 3.28
CA HIS A 135 -16.19 -4.38 2.94
C HIS A 135 -16.77 -2.95 3.04
N TRP A 136 -16.41 -2.24 4.09
CA TRP A 136 -16.84 -0.86 4.30
C TRP A 136 -16.32 0.07 3.18
N LEU A 137 -15.03 0.00 2.82
CA LEU A 137 -14.44 0.78 1.72
C LEU A 137 -15.21 0.54 0.41
N THR A 138 -15.45 -0.72 0.07
CA THR A 138 -16.21 -1.10 -1.13
C THR A 138 -17.63 -0.52 -1.10
N SER A 139 -18.31 -0.56 0.05
CA SER A 139 -19.68 -0.04 0.21
C SER A 139 -19.76 1.49 0.01
N LYS A 140 -18.67 2.20 0.27
CA LYS A 140 -18.54 3.66 0.08
C LYS A 140 -18.04 4.05 -1.32
N GLY A 141 -17.77 3.07 -2.19
CA GLY A 141 -17.25 3.29 -3.53
C GLY A 141 -15.83 3.86 -3.53
N ILE A 142 -15.02 3.48 -2.55
CA ILE A 142 -13.61 3.87 -2.46
C ILE A 142 -12.78 2.81 -3.19
N ASP A 143 -11.93 3.24 -4.12
CA ASP A 143 -11.00 2.36 -4.82
C ASP A 143 -10.01 1.73 -3.81
N THR A 144 -9.81 0.42 -3.90
CA THR A 144 -8.88 -0.32 -3.03
C THR A 144 -7.83 -1.06 -3.83
N ALA A 145 -6.65 -1.21 -3.24
CA ALA A 145 -5.59 -2.10 -3.70
C ALA A 145 -5.29 -3.14 -2.62
N LEU A 146 -5.19 -4.40 -3.03
CA LEU A 146 -4.63 -5.45 -2.18
C LEU A 146 -3.13 -5.42 -2.36
N ASP A 147 -2.41 -5.14 -1.27
CA ASP A 147 -0.96 -4.98 -1.25
C ASP A 147 -0.25 -6.26 -0.83
N ASP A 148 1.04 -6.37 -1.16
CA ASP A 148 1.92 -7.50 -0.83
C ASP A 148 1.40 -8.88 -1.28
N PHE A 149 0.55 -8.95 -2.32
CA PHE A 149 -0.05 -10.21 -2.73
C PHE A 149 0.99 -11.22 -3.18
N GLY A 150 1.07 -12.32 -2.45
CA GLY A 150 2.02 -13.41 -2.70
C GLY A 150 3.41 -13.18 -2.12
N GLN A 151 3.55 -12.30 -1.14
CA GLN A 151 4.76 -12.16 -0.33
C GLN A 151 5.14 -13.50 0.31
N ASP A 152 6.44 -13.78 0.44
CA ASP A 152 6.93 -15.00 1.09
C ASP A 152 6.39 -15.10 2.54
N GLY A 153 5.67 -16.18 2.83
CA GLY A 153 5.06 -16.42 4.13
C GLY A 153 3.63 -15.91 4.28
N SER A 154 3.08 -15.18 3.32
CA SER A 154 1.66 -14.78 3.33
C SER A 154 0.74 -15.91 2.86
N MET A 155 -0.54 -15.85 3.26
CA MET A 155 -1.59 -16.73 2.77
C MET A 155 -2.47 -15.99 1.77
N PHE A 156 -2.84 -16.64 0.67
CA PHE A 156 -3.76 -16.06 -0.32
C PHE A 156 -5.19 -15.95 0.22
N SER A 157 -5.77 -14.76 0.12
CA SER A 157 -7.18 -14.54 0.41
C SER A 157 -7.95 -14.18 -0.85
N PHE A 158 -8.67 -15.14 -1.42
CA PHE A 158 -9.58 -14.88 -2.55
C PHE A 158 -10.65 -13.84 -2.21
N TYR A 159 -11.06 -13.78 -0.94
CA TYR A 159 -12.04 -12.78 -0.51
C TYR A 159 -11.51 -11.36 -0.67
N MET A 160 -10.30 -11.10 -0.17
CA MET A 160 -9.66 -9.78 -0.26
C MET A 160 -9.34 -9.43 -1.72
N MET A 161 -8.80 -10.38 -2.46
CA MET A 161 -8.53 -10.23 -3.89
C MET A 161 -9.79 -9.79 -4.66
N ASN A 162 -10.93 -10.49 -4.45
CA ASN A 162 -12.17 -10.21 -5.18
C ASN A 162 -12.82 -8.86 -4.82
N LYS A 163 -12.44 -8.23 -3.72
CA LYS A 163 -12.94 -6.91 -3.29
C LYS A 163 -12.09 -5.76 -3.76
N SER A 164 -10.85 -6.01 -4.14
CA SER A 164 -9.89 -4.98 -4.51
C SER A 164 -9.95 -4.68 -6.01
N LYS A 165 -9.84 -3.41 -6.36
CA LYS A 165 -9.77 -2.96 -7.76
C LYS A 165 -8.38 -3.18 -8.35
N TYR A 166 -7.35 -2.99 -7.52
CA TYR A 166 -5.95 -3.19 -7.88
C TYR A 166 -5.38 -4.35 -7.06
N ILE A 167 -4.52 -5.16 -7.70
CA ILE A 167 -3.76 -6.23 -7.03
C ILE A 167 -2.29 -5.92 -7.24
N LYS A 168 -1.60 -5.57 -6.15
CA LYS A 168 -0.17 -5.33 -6.11
C LYS A 168 0.51 -6.67 -5.83
N ILE A 169 1.25 -7.14 -6.81
CA ILE A 169 1.91 -8.45 -6.81
C ILE A 169 3.33 -8.24 -6.31
N ASP A 170 3.63 -8.81 -5.13
CA ASP A 170 4.92 -8.64 -4.46
C ASP A 170 6.11 -9.11 -5.29
N LYS A 171 7.24 -8.45 -5.10
CA LYS A 171 8.53 -8.76 -5.74
C LYS A 171 8.98 -10.21 -5.58
N SER A 172 8.47 -10.95 -4.60
CA SER A 172 8.77 -12.37 -4.38
C SER A 172 8.49 -13.20 -5.63
N PHE A 173 7.47 -12.84 -6.42
CA PHE A 173 7.22 -13.51 -7.70
C PHE A 173 8.38 -13.36 -8.69
N LEU A 174 8.93 -12.15 -8.86
CA LEU A 174 10.08 -11.92 -9.74
C LEU A 174 11.31 -12.67 -9.23
N TYR A 175 11.52 -12.66 -7.92
CA TYR A 175 12.62 -13.39 -7.29
C TYR A 175 12.50 -14.92 -7.51
N GLN A 176 11.30 -15.48 -7.33
CA GLN A 176 11.08 -16.91 -7.57
C GLN A 176 11.25 -17.29 -9.03
N ILE A 177 10.83 -16.46 -9.99
CA ILE A 177 11.03 -16.67 -11.42
C ILE A 177 12.52 -16.66 -11.78
N LYS A 178 13.33 -15.78 -11.16
CA LYS A 178 14.79 -15.77 -11.35
C LYS A 178 15.44 -17.09 -10.89
N LYS A 179 14.94 -17.69 -9.80
CA LYS A 179 15.41 -18.98 -9.28
C LYS A 179 14.91 -20.17 -10.10
N ASN A 180 13.66 -20.14 -10.52
CA ASN A 180 13.02 -21.21 -11.28
C ASN A 180 12.01 -20.62 -12.28
N LYS A 181 12.38 -20.66 -13.56
CA LYS A 181 11.58 -20.09 -14.65
C LYS A 181 10.14 -20.63 -14.72
N ASN A 182 9.87 -21.82 -14.17
CA ASN A 182 8.52 -22.38 -14.17
C ASN A 182 7.53 -21.57 -13.33
N TYR A 183 7.98 -20.78 -12.37
CA TYR A 183 7.10 -19.88 -11.60
C TYR A 183 6.42 -18.80 -12.46
N ILE A 184 6.90 -18.55 -13.68
CA ILE A 184 6.23 -17.67 -14.63
C ILE A 184 4.82 -18.13 -14.97
N PHE A 185 4.53 -19.44 -14.91
CA PHE A 185 3.18 -19.95 -15.18
C PHE A 185 2.20 -19.58 -14.10
N TYR A 186 2.63 -19.51 -12.83
CA TYR A 186 1.79 -19.01 -11.74
C TYR A 186 1.45 -17.53 -11.95
N LEU A 187 2.46 -16.71 -12.25
CA LEU A 187 2.25 -15.28 -12.48
C LEU A 187 1.34 -15.04 -13.70
N LYS A 188 1.53 -15.75 -14.80
CA LYS A 188 0.65 -15.65 -15.96
C LYS A 188 -0.79 -16.05 -15.66
N GLY A 189 -1.00 -17.11 -14.88
CA GLY A 189 -2.32 -17.54 -14.44
C GLY A 189 -3.01 -16.49 -13.57
N LEU A 190 -2.25 -15.91 -12.62
CA LEU A 190 -2.72 -14.84 -11.75
C LEU A 190 -3.12 -13.58 -12.55
N LEU A 191 -2.23 -13.10 -13.43
CA LEU A 191 -2.50 -11.92 -14.28
C LEU A 191 -3.74 -12.13 -15.16
N LYS A 192 -3.92 -13.33 -15.71
CA LYS A 192 -5.11 -13.67 -16.47
C LYS A 192 -6.36 -13.61 -15.60
N THR A 193 -6.31 -14.17 -14.39
CA THR A 193 -7.45 -14.13 -13.45
C THR A 193 -7.82 -12.70 -13.07
N ILE A 194 -6.84 -11.86 -12.73
CA ILE A 194 -7.02 -10.43 -12.42
C ILE A 194 -7.73 -9.73 -13.59
N LYS A 195 -7.26 -9.95 -14.81
CA LYS A 195 -7.82 -9.35 -16.03
C LYS A 195 -9.26 -9.78 -16.30
N GLU A 196 -9.54 -11.09 -16.21
CA GLU A 196 -10.89 -11.64 -16.42
C GLU A 196 -11.89 -11.17 -15.35
N ASN A 197 -11.44 -10.90 -14.14
CA ASN A 197 -12.24 -10.31 -13.08
C ASN A 197 -12.46 -8.78 -13.25
N GLY A 198 -11.91 -8.15 -14.29
CA GLY A 198 -12.00 -6.71 -14.51
C GLY A 198 -11.15 -5.87 -13.56
N GLN A 199 -10.23 -6.50 -12.83
CA GLN A 199 -9.30 -5.86 -11.91
C GLN A 199 -8.04 -5.38 -12.64
N LYS A 200 -7.14 -4.69 -11.93
CA LYS A 200 -5.88 -4.15 -12.44
C LYS A 200 -4.70 -4.73 -11.68
N SER A 201 -3.67 -5.13 -12.41
CA SER A 201 -2.43 -5.66 -11.84
C SER A 201 -1.34 -4.60 -11.73
N ILE A 202 -0.61 -4.60 -10.61
CA ILE A 202 0.61 -3.83 -10.39
C ILE A 202 1.68 -4.83 -9.98
N ILE A 203 2.77 -4.98 -10.73
CA ILE A 203 3.91 -5.81 -10.33
C ILE A 203 4.94 -4.90 -9.66
N GLU A 204 5.32 -5.28 -8.44
CA GLU A 204 6.29 -4.57 -7.63
C GLU A 204 7.72 -5.10 -7.75
N GLY A 205 8.70 -4.32 -7.26
CA GLY A 205 10.10 -4.70 -7.21
C GLY A 205 10.77 -4.84 -8.57
N VAL A 206 10.33 -4.05 -9.55
CA VAL A 206 11.03 -3.92 -10.83
C VAL A 206 12.28 -3.06 -10.61
N GLU A 207 13.46 -3.70 -10.47
CA GLU A 207 14.70 -3.03 -10.08
C GLU A 207 15.69 -2.91 -11.24
N THR A 208 15.60 -3.82 -12.22
CA THR A 208 16.56 -3.90 -13.33
C THR A 208 15.87 -3.83 -14.69
N LYS A 209 16.68 -3.55 -15.74
CA LYS A 209 16.21 -3.61 -17.12
C LYS A 209 15.66 -5.01 -17.50
N ASP A 210 16.24 -6.06 -16.94
CA ASP A 210 15.78 -7.43 -17.19
C ASP A 210 14.43 -7.70 -16.51
N ASP A 211 14.22 -7.17 -15.31
CA ASP A 211 12.90 -7.22 -14.65
C ASP A 211 11.86 -6.48 -15.46
N TYR A 212 12.19 -5.27 -15.92
CA TYR A 212 11.30 -4.50 -16.77
C TYR A 212 10.96 -5.23 -18.09
N ALA A 213 11.95 -5.83 -18.76
CA ALA A 213 11.72 -6.61 -19.98
C ALA A 213 10.81 -7.83 -19.72
N LEU A 214 11.00 -8.50 -18.57
CA LEU A 214 10.18 -9.63 -18.17
C LEU A 214 8.71 -9.20 -17.93
N VAL A 215 8.46 -8.17 -17.14
CA VAL A 215 7.10 -7.74 -16.80
C VAL A 215 6.37 -7.15 -18.00
N ASN A 216 7.09 -6.46 -18.89
CA ASN A 216 6.54 -5.94 -20.15
C ASN A 216 6.04 -7.05 -21.10
N ALA A 217 6.67 -8.23 -21.05
CA ALA A 217 6.26 -9.41 -21.81
C ALA A 217 5.07 -10.18 -21.18
N LEU A 218 4.63 -9.82 -19.97
CA LEU A 218 3.60 -10.53 -19.20
C LEU A 218 2.20 -9.93 -19.29
N GLU A 219 1.99 -8.85 -20.06
CA GLU A 219 0.70 -8.15 -20.19
C GLU A 219 0.13 -7.64 -18.84
N CYS A 220 1.00 -7.25 -17.92
CA CYS A 220 0.62 -6.54 -16.69
C CYS A 220 0.11 -5.13 -17.02
N ASP A 221 -0.78 -4.57 -16.18
CA ASP A 221 -1.28 -3.20 -16.41
C ASP A 221 -0.26 -2.14 -15.96
N PHE A 222 0.32 -2.31 -14.76
CA PHE A 222 1.22 -1.34 -14.13
C PHE A 222 2.42 -2.02 -13.47
N VAL A 223 3.46 -1.24 -13.24
CA VAL A 223 4.68 -1.66 -12.54
C VAL A 223 5.18 -0.59 -11.59
N GLN A 224 5.91 -1.02 -10.57
CA GLN A 224 6.54 -0.18 -9.55
C GLN A 224 7.90 -0.76 -9.15
N GLY A 225 8.85 0.10 -8.79
CA GLY A 225 10.14 -0.32 -8.25
C GLY A 225 11.28 0.64 -8.58
N TYR A 226 12.47 0.33 -8.09
CA TYR A 226 13.66 1.17 -8.17
C TYR A 226 14.15 1.47 -9.60
N TYR A 227 13.74 0.68 -10.58
CA TYR A 227 14.02 0.99 -11.99
C TYR A 227 13.48 2.36 -12.42
N PHE A 228 12.52 2.91 -11.68
CA PHE A 228 11.85 4.19 -11.93
C PHE A 228 12.16 5.24 -10.86
N ASP A 229 13.23 5.08 -10.09
CA ASP A 229 13.57 5.98 -8.98
C ASP A 229 13.78 7.45 -9.42
N ASP A 230 14.14 7.69 -10.67
CA ASP A 230 14.23 9.06 -11.23
C ASP A 230 12.89 9.80 -11.27
N LEU A 231 11.77 9.08 -11.15
CA LEU A 231 10.41 9.61 -11.16
C LEU A 231 9.80 9.75 -9.76
N GLN A 232 10.53 9.40 -8.70
CA GLN A 232 10.09 9.55 -7.32
C GLN A 232 10.08 11.03 -6.90
N ILE A 233 9.22 11.36 -5.93
CA ILE A 233 9.15 12.70 -5.33
C ILE A 233 9.34 12.55 -3.83
N ILE A 234 10.19 13.38 -3.23
CA ILE A 234 10.41 13.42 -1.77
C ILE A 234 10.02 14.81 -1.27
N VAL A 235 9.14 14.85 -0.25
CA VAL A 235 8.66 16.09 0.37
C VAL A 235 8.76 16.00 1.89
#